data_56b4d5a9bba3804375bdcf2af9911e71
#
_entry.id   56b4d5a9bba3804375bdcf2af9911e71
#
_cell.length_a   1.000
_cell.length_b   1.000
_cell.length_c   1.000
_cell.angle_alpha   90.00
_cell.angle_beta   90.00
_cell.angle_gamma   90.00
#
_symmetry.space_group_name_H-M   'P 1'
#
loop_
_entity.id
_entity.type
_entity.pdbx_description
1 polymer ?
#
loop_
_entity_poly.entity_id
_entity_poly.type
_entity_poly.pdbx_seq_one_letter_code
_entity_poly.pdbx_strand_id
1 'polypeptide(L)'
;SVSSPDEFFQSGGMKTTAENYPTVETSRQLLMAQARAKVNHFAHTRKLTRTDDQPVVRMNRDTYYSFAVVDVSGGATITLPAVPEGKYISVQPVTEDHRIQPMSYGSGTYQLATHYGKHLYLIVRLDSTFSEEEANALQDAMVIDAGSAEPFRAEPVDKETFVAVENSLRQKLGELVATYGGNVNEG
;
A
#
# COMPACT_ATOMS: atom_id res chain seq x y z
N SER A 1 2.34 -4.91 21.33
CA SER A 1 2.11 -4.44 19.97
C SER A 1 2.72 -3.06 19.77
N VAL A 2 3.07 -2.77 18.54
CA VAL A 2 3.74 -1.51 18.17
C VAL A 2 2.93 -0.75 17.14
N SER A 3 3.04 0.58 17.16
CA SER A 3 2.35 1.46 16.22
C SER A 3 3.32 2.32 15.39
N SER A 4 4.61 2.07 15.49
CA SER A 4 5.66 2.80 14.79
C SER A 4 6.58 1.83 14.04
N PRO A 5 7.03 2.17 12.81
CA PRO A 5 7.96 1.31 12.09
C PRO A 5 9.31 1.15 12.79
N ASP A 6 9.73 2.13 13.59
CA ASP A 6 11.00 2.05 14.34
C ASP A 6 10.99 0.92 15.37
N GLU A 7 9.82 0.52 15.84
CA GLU A 7 9.67 -0.52 16.86
C GLU A 7 9.32 -1.88 16.27
N PHE A 8 9.18 -1.97 14.93
CA PHE A 8 8.68 -3.19 14.29
C PHE A 8 9.63 -4.37 14.47
N PHE A 9 10.92 -4.15 14.27
CA PHE A 9 11.90 -5.21 14.43
C PHE A 9 12.44 -5.20 15.86
N GLN A 10 12.22 -6.31 16.58
CA GLN A 10 12.66 -6.45 17.96
C GLN A 10 13.24 -7.83 18.19
N SER A 11 14.25 -7.90 19.08
CA SER A 11 14.77 -9.18 19.57
C SER A 11 13.65 -9.94 20.28
N GLY A 12 13.49 -11.21 19.94
CA GLY A 12 12.42 -12.03 20.50
C GLY A 12 11.06 -11.82 19.82
N GLY A 13 11.00 -11.04 18.75
CA GLY A 13 9.79 -10.83 17.99
C GLY A 13 9.34 -12.08 17.22
N MET A 14 8.18 -11.98 16.60
CA MET A 14 7.59 -13.08 15.86
C MET A 14 8.49 -13.49 14.69
N LYS A 15 8.69 -14.80 14.53
CA LYS A 15 9.50 -15.33 13.43
C LYS A 15 8.73 -15.22 12.11
N THR A 16 9.42 -14.77 11.06
CA THR A 16 8.85 -14.70 9.71
C THR A 16 9.08 -16.03 9.00
N THR A 17 8.05 -16.50 8.32
CA THR A 17 8.07 -17.71 7.50
C THR A 17 7.62 -17.34 6.08
N ALA A 18 7.77 -18.26 5.13
CA ALA A 18 7.24 -18.04 3.78
C ALA A 18 5.73 -17.84 3.78
N GLU A 19 5.02 -18.53 4.66
CA GLU A 19 3.55 -18.46 4.76
C GLU A 19 3.07 -17.15 5.34
N ASN A 20 3.72 -16.62 6.38
CA ASN A 20 3.27 -15.38 7.02
C ASN A 20 3.93 -14.11 6.45
N TYR A 21 4.90 -14.26 5.57
CA TYR A 21 5.62 -13.10 5.03
C TYR A 21 4.69 -12.05 4.40
N PRO A 22 3.70 -12.42 3.58
CA PRO A 22 2.81 -11.40 3.01
C PRO A 22 2.09 -10.58 4.07
N THR A 23 1.59 -11.21 5.12
CA THR A 23 0.94 -10.52 6.24
C THR A 23 1.94 -9.66 7.02
N VAL A 24 3.14 -10.17 7.28
CA VAL A 24 4.18 -9.43 7.99
C VAL A 24 4.62 -8.20 7.19
N GLU A 25 4.84 -8.36 5.88
CA GLU A 25 5.20 -7.23 5.01
C GLU A 25 4.08 -6.21 4.92
N THR A 26 2.83 -6.64 4.88
CA THR A 26 1.68 -5.72 4.90
C THR A 26 1.65 -4.93 6.20
N SER A 27 1.89 -5.58 7.34
CA SER A 27 1.98 -4.88 8.63
C SER A 27 3.07 -3.81 8.61
N ARG A 28 4.22 -4.13 8.03
CA ARG A 28 5.32 -3.17 7.89
C ARG A 28 4.90 -1.97 7.04
N GLN A 29 4.25 -2.21 5.90
CA GLN A 29 3.76 -1.15 5.01
C GLN A 29 2.71 -0.28 5.70
N LEU A 30 1.80 -0.90 6.46
CA LEU A 30 0.80 -0.17 7.23
C LEU A 30 1.45 0.77 8.24
N LEU A 31 2.45 0.28 8.99
CA LEU A 31 3.16 1.12 9.96
C LEU A 31 3.90 2.26 9.27
N MET A 32 4.54 2.00 8.15
CA MET A 32 5.28 3.03 7.40
C MET A 32 4.34 4.12 6.86
N ALA A 33 3.22 3.72 6.28
CA ALA A 33 2.23 4.67 5.76
C ALA A 33 1.62 5.50 6.90
N GLN A 34 1.29 4.86 8.02
CA GLN A 34 0.74 5.51 9.19
C GLN A 34 1.71 6.54 9.80
N ALA A 35 3.01 6.24 9.77
CA ALA A 35 4.03 7.18 10.24
C ALA A 35 4.12 8.42 9.35
N ARG A 36 3.83 8.29 8.06
CA ARG A 36 3.92 9.41 7.10
C ARG A 36 2.73 10.35 7.19
N ALA A 37 1.53 9.82 7.42
CA ALA A 37 0.30 10.62 7.31
C ALA A 37 -0.71 10.38 8.43
N LYS A 38 -0.42 9.50 9.36
CA LYS A 38 -1.32 8.99 10.41
C LYS A 38 -2.59 8.32 9.86
N VAL A 39 -3.32 7.61 10.74
CA VAL A 39 -4.52 6.86 10.36
C VAL A 39 -5.58 7.80 9.76
N ASN A 40 -6.28 7.31 8.74
CA ASN A 40 -7.34 8.01 8.03
C ASN A 40 -6.86 9.25 7.23
N HIS A 41 -5.57 9.37 6.99
CA HIS A 41 -5.01 10.47 6.21
C HIS A 41 -4.16 9.92 5.06
N PHE A 42 -4.09 10.67 3.97
CA PHE A 42 -3.32 10.28 2.80
C PHE A 42 -1.87 10.72 2.91
N ALA A 43 -0.98 9.84 2.43
CA ALA A 43 0.37 10.21 2.02
C ALA A 43 0.36 10.19 0.49
N HIS A 44 0.61 11.33 -0.14
CA HIS A 44 0.58 11.46 -1.60
C HIS A 44 1.98 11.51 -2.18
N THR A 45 2.20 10.76 -3.26
CA THR A 45 3.37 10.94 -4.09
C THR A 45 3.05 12.05 -5.09
N ARG A 46 3.65 13.21 -4.91
CA ARG A 46 3.28 14.42 -5.67
C ARG A 46 3.89 14.48 -7.07
N LYS A 47 4.81 13.56 -7.35
CA LYS A 47 5.47 13.42 -8.65
C LYS A 47 5.35 11.99 -9.12
N LEU A 48 5.55 11.76 -10.41
CA LEU A 48 5.59 10.40 -10.95
C LEU A 48 6.77 9.64 -10.34
N THR A 49 6.54 8.36 -10.04
CA THR A 49 7.57 7.49 -9.46
C THR A 49 8.67 7.24 -10.49
N ARG A 50 9.92 7.52 -10.13
CA ARG A 50 11.07 7.31 -11.00
C ARG A 50 11.55 5.87 -10.85
N THR A 51 12.16 5.36 -11.93
CA THR A 51 12.63 3.98 -11.96
C THR A 51 13.70 3.70 -10.90
N ASP A 52 14.59 4.65 -10.68
CA ASP A 52 15.72 4.53 -9.73
C ASP A 52 15.27 4.69 -8.27
N ASP A 53 14.06 5.21 -8.04
CA ASP A 53 13.50 5.42 -6.71
C ASP A 53 12.50 4.33 -6.31
N GLN A 54 12.30 3.33 -7.16
CA GLN A 54 11.32 2.28 -6.90
C GLN A 54 11.75 1.41 -5.72
N PRO A 55 10.88 1.18 -4.73
CA PRO A 55 11.13 0.20 -3.69
C PRO A 55 11.12 -1.22 -4.27
N VAL A 56 11.53 -2.19 -3.48
CA VAL A 56 11.62 -3.58 -3.89
C VAL A 56 10.28 -4.14 -4.34
N VAL A 57 9.18 -3.72 -3.70
CA VAL A 57 7.83 -3.98 -4.17
C VAL A 57 7.57 -2.98 -5.28
N ARG A 58 7.39 -3.47 -6.49
CA ARG A 58 7.29 -2.63 -7.68
C ARG A 58 6.06 -1.75 -7.66
N MET A 59 6.28 -0.44 -7.61
CA MET A 59 5.26 0.52 -7.98
C MET A 59 5.35 0.78 -9.48
N ASN A 60 4.19 0.97 -10.11
CA ASN A 60 4.15 1.41 -11.50
C ASN A 60 4.63 2.86 -11.56
N ARG A 61 5.71 3.12 -12.31
CA ARG A 61 6.30 4.45 -12.45
C ARG A 61 5.46 5.42 -13.30
N ASP A 62 4.42 4.90 -13.95
CA ASP A 62 3.58 5.70 -14.85
C ASP A 62 2.29 6.15 -14.16
N THR A 63 2.34 6.37 -12.85
CA THR A 63 1.18 6.80 -12.10
C THR A 63 1.57 7.65 -10.90
N TYR A 64 0.63 8.49 -10.45
CA TYR A 64 0.72 9.15 -9.15
C TYR A 64 0.08 8.24 -8.11
N TYR A 65 0.74 8.08 -6.98
CA TYR A 65 0.25 7.23 -5.90
C TYR A 65 -0.22 8.05 -4.71
N SER A 66 -1.27 7.55 -4.07
CA SER A 66 -1.68 8.01 -2.75
C SER A 66 -1.93 6.78 -1.89
N PHE A 67 -1.46 6.82 -0.66
CA PHE A 67 -1.54 5.70 0.27
C PHE A 67 -2.25 6.16 1.54
N ALA A 68 -3.03 5.28 2.14
CA ALA A 68 -3.65 5.57 3.42
C ALA A 68 -3.85 4.30 4.22
N VAL A 69 -3.76 4.43 5.54
CA VAL A 69 -4.19 3.41 6.48
C VAL A 69 -5.53 3.88 7.02
N VAL A 70 -6.59 3.12 6.82
CA VAL A 70 -7.94 3.54 7.23
C VAL A 70 -8.47 2.60 8.29
N ASP A 71 -8.96 3.16 9.39
CA ASP A 71 -9.68 2.41 10.41
C ASP A 71 -11.13 2.26 9.93
N VAL A 72 -11.50 1.05 9.55
CA VAL A 72 -12.84 0.78 9.04
C VAL A 72 -13.79 0.21 10.11
N SER A 73 -13.31 0.08 11.35
CA SER A 73 -14.10 -0.55 12.42
C SER A 73 -15.36 0.23 12.80
N GLY A 74 -15.34 1.53 12.63
CA GLY A 74 -16.50 2.41 12.87
C GLY A 74 -17.26 2.79 11.60
N GLY A 75 -16.98 2.11 10.49
CA GLY A 75 -17.50 2.48 9.18
C GLY A 75 -16.61 3.53 8.51
N ALA A 76 -16.33 3.35 7.24
CA ALA A 76 -15.50 4.29 6.51
C ALA A 76 -15.85 4.31 5.02
N THR A 77 -15.61 5.44 4.39
CA THR A 77 -15.75 5.63 2.96
C THR A 77 -14.52 6.35 2.42
N ILE A 78 -14.24 6.14 1.13
CA ILE A 78 -13.31 6.97 0.39
C ILE A 78 -14.07 7.62 -0.76
N THR A 79 -13.85 8.91 -0.98
CA THR A 79 -14.41 9.63 -2.11
C THR A 79 -13.29 10.04 -3.05
N LEU A 80 -13.41 9.59 -4.30
CA LEU A 80 -12.48 9.94 -5.37
C LEU A 80 -13.08 11.03 -6.23
N PRO A 81 -12.31 12.06 -6.59
CA PRO A 81 -12.79 13.17 -7.41
C PRO A 81 -13.04 12.75 -8.85
N ALA A 82 -13.83 13.53 -9.57
CA ALA A 82 -14.06 13.34 -10.98
C ALA A 82 -12.77 13.58 -11.79
N VAL A 83 -12.56 12.73 -12.79
CA VAL A 83 -11.47 12.90 -13.76
C VAL A 83 -12.05 12.98 -15.15
N PRO A 84 -11.38 13.65 -16.10
CA PRO A 84 -11.86 13.71 -17.48
C PRO A 84 -11.96 12.33 -18.13
N GLU A 85 -12.85 12.21 -19.11
CA GLU A 85 -12.97 10.99 -19.90
C GLU A 85 -11.60 10.63 -20.50
N GLY A 86 -11.27 9.35 -20.51
CA GLY A 86 -9.98 8.86 -20.98
C GLY A 86 -8.84 8.89 -19.96
N LYS A 87 -9.09 9.47 -18.80
CA LYS A 87 -8.14 9.46 -17.68
C LYS A 87 -8.61 8.47 -16.62
N TYR A 88 -7.66 7.90 -15.86
CA TYR A 88 -8.06 6.97 -14.81
C TYR A 88 -7.76 7.49 -13.41
N ILE A 89 -8.55 7.01 -12.48
CA ILE A 89 -8.32 7.07 -11.05
C ILE A 89 -8.86 5.75 -10.48
N SER A 90 -8.12 5.14 -9.55
CA SER A 90 -8.55 3.87 -8.97
C SER A 90 -8.12 3.78 -7.51
N VAL A 91 -8.85 2.97 -6.76
CA VAL A 91 -8.49 2.62 -5.39
C VAL A 91 -8.47 1.11 -5.23
N GLN A 92 -7.42 0.61 -4.61
CA GLN A 92 -7.22 -0.81 -4.32
C GLN A 92 -7.02 -0.98 -2.83
N PRO A 93 -7.99 -1.60 -2.13
CA PRO A 93 -7.81 -1.91 -0.71
C PRO A 93 -7.04 -3.22 -0.54
N VAL A 94 -6.20 -3.26 0.49
CA VAL A 94 -5.48 -4.46 0.92
C VAL A 94 -5.76 -4.68 2.40
N THR A 95 -6.14 -5.90 2.76
CA THR A 95 -6.48 -6.24 4.15
C THR A 95 -5.20 -6.52 4.97
N GLU A 96 -5.34 -6.54 6.29
CA GLU A 96 -4.22 -6.81 7.20
C GLU A 96 -3.57 -8.17 6.96
N ASP A 97 -4.35 -9.16 6.52
CA ASP A 97 -3.84 -10.49 6.17
C ASP A 97 -3.42 -10.60 4.70
N HIS A 98 -3.17 -9.46 4.07
CA HIS A 98 -2.66 -9.33 2.70
C HIS A 98 -3.61 -9.94 1.66
N ARG A 99 -4.89 -9.67 1.77
CA ARG A 99 -5.82 -9.98 0.69
C ARG A 99 -6.12 -8.70 -0.08
N ILE A 100 -5.97 -8.79 -1.38
CA ILE A 100 -6.24 -7.67 -2.28
C ILE A 100 -7.72 -7.72 -2.62
N GLN A 101 -8.46 -6.68 -2.23
CA GLN A 101 -9.86 -6.56 -2.59
C GLN A 101 -9.99 -6.08 -4.03
N PRO A 102 -11.17 -6.27 -4.66
CA PRO A 102 -11.37 -5.76 -6.02
C PRO A 102 -11.09 -4.27 -6.11
N MET A 103 -10.41 -3.88 -7.18
CA MET A 103 -10.10 -2.48 -7.46
C MET A 103 -11.35 -1.77 -7.95
N SER A 104 -11.58 -0.55 -7.44
CA SER A 104 -12.65 0.32 -7.92
C SER A 104 -12.07 1.40 -8.80
N TYR A 105 -12.73 1.66 -9.92
CA TYR A 105 -12.32 2.65 -10.92
C TYR A 105 -13.33 3.78 -11.00
N GLY A 106 -12.82 4.98 -11.15
CA GLY A 106 -13.65 6.16 -11.41
C GLY A 106 -13.99 6.95 -10.15
N SER A 107 -14.59 8.10 -10.38
CA SER A 107 -15.03 8.98 -9.30
C SER A 107 -16.21 8.38 -8.53
N GLY A 108 -16.36 8.79 -7.31
CA GLY A 108 -17.49 8.39 -6.48
C GLY A 108 -17.07 8.12 -5.06
N THR A 109 -18.05 7.74 -4.24
CA THR A 109 -17.84 7.38 -2.85
C THR A 109 -17.96 5.88 -2.71
N TYR A 110 -16.91 5.25 -2.19
CA TYR A 110 -16.83 3.81 -2.04
C TYR A 110 -16.82 3.43 -0.59
N GLN A 111 -17.69 2.47 -0.21
CA GLN A 111 -17.71 1.89 1.13
C GLN A 111 -16.46 1.02 1.33
N LEU A 112 -15.84 1.16 2.49
CA LEU A 112 -14.68 0.37 2.88
C LEU A 112 -15.06 -0.62 3.96
N ALA A 113 -14.69 -1.88 3.79
CA ALA A 113 -14.93 -2.93 4.75
C ALA A 113 -13.84 -3.97 4.67
N THR A 114 -13.61 -4.70 5.75
CA THR A 114 -12.62 -5.76 5.80
C THR A 114 -13.19 -7.01 6.46
N HIS A 115 -12.72 -8.17 6.00
CA HIS A 115 -13.08 -9.46 6.60
C HIS A 115 -12.17 -9.83 7.77
N TYR A 116 -11.07 -9.10 7.95
CA TYR A 116 -10.05 -9.42 8.94
C TYR A 116 -9.45 -8.13 9.50
N GLY A 117 -9.35 -8.05 10.83
CA GLY A 117 -8.78 -6.89 11.48
C GLY A 117 -9.69 -5.67 11.43
N LYS A 118 -9.11 -4.50 11.57
CA LYS A 118 -9.82 -3.22 11.64
C LYS A 118 -9.35 -2.21 10.61
N HIS A 119 -8.27 -2.50 9.91
CA HIS A 119 -7.61 -1.52 9.05
C HIS A 119 -7.49 -2.05 7.63
N LEU A 120 -7.62 -1.12 6.67
CA LEU A 120 -7.27 -1.36 5.28
C LEU A 120 -6.10 -0.48 4.89
N TYR A 121 -5.24 -1.02 4.06
CA TYR A 121 -4.22 -0.25 3.35
C TYR A 121 -4.81 0.11 1.99
N LEU A 122 -4.91 1.40 1.70
CA LEU A 122 -5.45 1.87 0.43
C LEU A 122 -4.32 2.32 -0.48
N ILE A 123 -4.38 1.89 -1.72
CA ILE A 123 -3.49 2.35 -2.79
C ILE A 123 -4.37 3.03 -3.83
N VAL A 124 -4.19 4.34 -3.98
CA VAL A 124 -4.91 5.11 -5.01
C VAL A 124 -3.92 5.42 -6.13
N ARG A 125 -4.34 5.14 -7.36
CA ARG A 125 -3.55 5.41 -8.56
C ARG A 125 -4.25 6.44 -9.41
N LEU A 126 -3.48 7.42 -9.85
CA LEU A 126 -3.98 8.52 -10.67
C LEU A 126 -3.16 8.62 -11.95
N ASP A 127 -3.83 8.80 -13.06
CA ASP A 127 -3.28 8.79 -14.41
C ASP A 127 -2.02 9.66 -14.54
N SER A 128 -1.00 9.11 -15.17
CA SER A 128 0.31 9.75 -15.35
C SER A 128 0.28 10.93 -16.32
N THR A 129 -0.77 11.04 -17.14
CA THR A 129 -0.85 12.09 -18.17
C THR A 129 -1.35 13.43 -17.63
N PHE A 130 -1.75 13.49 -16.35
CA PHE A 130 -1.98 14.75 -15.68
C PHE A 130 -0.67 15.49 -15.45
N SER A 131 -0.70 16.83 -15.53
CA SER A 131 0.42 17.62 -15.02
C SER A 131 0.54 17.44 -13.51
N GLU A 132 1.69 17.77 -12.93
CA GLU A 132 1.84 17.71 -11.48
C GLU A 132 0.81 18.60 -10.76
N GLU A 133 0.54 19.80 -11.30
CA GLU A 133 -0.43 20.71 -10.73
C GLU A 133 -1.83 20.11 -10.72
N GLU A 134 -2.26 19.55 -11.85
CA GLU A 134 -3.56 18.89 -11.95
C GLU A 134 -3.66 17.68 -11.04
N ALA A 135 -2.63 16.82 -11.03
CA ALA A 135 -2.59 15.63 -10.21
C ALA A 135 -2.64 15.98 -8.71
N ASN A 136 -1.89 16.99 -8.30
CA ASN A 136 -1.85 17.41 -6.90
C ASN A 136 -3.19 17.97 -6.45
N ALA A 137 -3.87 18.72 -7.31
CA ALA A 137 -5.21 19.24 -7.01
C ALA A 137 -6.22 18.10 -6.85
N LEU A 138 -6.15 17.08 -7.71
CA LEU A 138 -7.02 15.91 -7.61
C LEU A 138 -6.71 15.11 -6.34
N GLN A 139 -5.46 14.95 -6.00
CA GLN A 139 -5.06 14.28 -4.75
C GLN A 139 -5.61 15.02 -3.54
N ASP A 140 -5.52 16.34 -3.53
CA ASP A 140 -6.05 17.16 -2.41
C ASP A 140 -7.58 17.07 -2.29
N ALA A 141 -8.26 16.67 -3.36
CA ALA A 141 -9.72 16.50 -3.37
C ALA A 141 -10.18 15.11 -2.93
N MET A 142 -9.28 14.17 -2.73
CA MET A 142 -9.61 12.85 -2.21
C MET A 142 -10.00 12.96 -0.72
N VAL A 143 -11.06 12.25 -0.32
CA VAL A 143 -11.59 12.35 1.04
C VAL A 143 -11.76 10.96 1.66
N ILE A 144 -11.25 10.79 2.86
CA ILE A 144 -11.55 9.63 3.72
C ILE A 144 -12.48 10.12 4.82
N ASP A 145 -13.62 9.44 4.97
CA ASP A 145 -14.57 9.68 6.07
C ASP A 145 -14.67 8.40 6.87
N ALA A 146 -14.24 8.45 8.14
CA ALA A 146 -14.19 7.28 9.00
C ALA A 146 -14.79 7.59 10.36
N GLY A 147 -15.56 6.63 10.89
CA GLY A 147 -16.22 6.77 12.18
C GLY A 147 -15.32 6.53 13.38
N SER A 148 -14.10 6.04 13.17
CA SER A 148 -13.11 5.81 14.23
C SER A 148 -11.70 6.05 13.70
N ALA A 149 -10.75 6.25 14.60
CA ALA A 149 -9.39 6.64 14.24
C ALA A 149 -8.35 5.94 15.12
N GLU A 150 -8.53 4.66 15.36
CA GLU A 150 -7.58 3.85 16.11
C GLU A 150 -6.34 3.59 15.26
N PRO A 151 -5.13 3.86 15.74
CA PRO A 151 -3.94 3.52 14.99
C PRO A 151 -3.83 2.02 14.76
N PHE A 152 -3.27 1.64 13.63
CA PHE A 152 -2.90 0.25 13.38
C PHE A 152 -1.75 -0.14 14.32
N ARG A 153 -1.83 -1.32 14.88
CA ARG A 153 -0.79 -1.89 15.75
C ARG A 153 -0.40 -3.26 15.22
N ALA A 154 0.89 -3.52 15.22
CA ALA A 154 1.44 -4.80 14.78
C ALA A 154 2.22 -5.48 15.91
N GLU A 155 2.36 -6.79 15.83
CA GLU A 155 3.26 -7.51 16.70
C GLU A 155 4.71 -7.26 16.25
N PRO A 156 5.65 -7.08 17.18
CA PRO A 156 7.05 -6.98 16.82
C PRO A 156 7.53 -8.23 16.09
N VAL A 157 8.47 -8.08 15.19
CA VAL A 157 8.94 -9.13 14.29
C VAL A 157 10.44 -9.31 14.45
N ASP A 158 10.90 -10.56 14.35
CA ASP A 158 12.31 -10.88 14.33
C ASP A 158 12.93 -10.47 12.99
N LYS A 159 13.90 -9.57 13.03
CA LYS A 159 14.50 -9.01 11.81
C LYS A 159 15.26 -10.06 11.01
N GLU A 160 15.99 -10.94 11.69
CA GLU A 160 16.83 -11.93 11.02
C GLU A 160 16.01 -12.86 10.12
N THR A 161 14.93 -13.43 10.66
CA THR A 161 14.07 -14.30 9.86
C THR A 161 13.33 -13.53 8.77
N PHE A 162 12.90 -12.30 9.04
CA PHE A 162 12.25 -11.46 8.02
C PHE A 162 13.18 -11.24 6.83
N VAL A 163 14.42 -10.82 7.09
CA VAL A 163 15.40 -10.55 6.03
C VAL A 163 15.75 -11.84 5.28
N ALA A 164 15.88 -12.96 5.98
CA ALA A 164 16.16 -14.24 5.34
C ALA A 164 15.06 -14.67 4.38
N VAL A 165 13.80 -14.55 4.79
CA VAL A 165 12.67 -14.91 3.92
C VAL A 165 12.57 -13.94 2.73
N GLU A 166 12.73 -12.65 2.97
CA GLU A 166 12.72 -11.63 1.91
C GLU A 166 13.79 -11.91 0.87
N ASN A 167 15.02 -12.21 1.29
CA ASN A 167 16.12 -12.53 0.39
C ASN A 167 15.86 -13.82 -0.38
N SER A 168 15.30 -14.83 0.26
CA SER A 168 14.94 -16.09 -0.40
C SER A 168 13.91 -15.87 -1.51
N LEU A 169 12.90 -15.03 -1.26
CA LEU A 169 11.88 -14.72 -2.25
C LEU A 169 12.46 -13.93 -3.43
N ARG A 170 13.35 -12.98 -3.15
CA ARG A 170 14.05 -12.23 -4.20
C ARG A 170 14.92 -13.13 -5.06
N GLN A 171 15.62 -14.09 -4.45
CA GLN A 171 16.44 -15.04 -5.16
C GLN A 171 15.59 -15.91 -6.09
N LYS A 172 14.46 -16.39 -5.62
CA LYS A 172 13.51 -17.16 -6.45
C LYS A 172 13.02 -16.35 -7.64
N LEU A 173 12.72 -15.08 -7.43
CA LEU A 173 12.30 -14.19 -8.52
C LEU A 173 13.44 -14.00 -9.53
N GLY A 174 14.66 -13.81 -9.06
CA GLY A 174 15.83 -13.70 -9.92
C GLY A 174 16.08 -14.93 -10.75
N GLU A 175 15.94 -16.11 -10.16
CA GLU A 175 16.04 -17.39 -10.87
C GLU A 175 14.95 -17.52 -11.94
N LEU A 176 13.73 -17.12 -11.61
CA LEU A 176 12.61 -17.16 -12.55
C LEU A 176 12.85 -16.27 -13.74
N VAL A 177 13.33 -15.04 -13.50
CA VAL A 177 13.69 -14.09 -14.57
C VAL A 177 14.81 -14.64 -15.43
N ALA A 178 15.84 -15.23 -14.84
CA ALA A 178 16.94 -15.83 -15.58
C ALA A 178 16.48 -17.01 -16.45
N THR A 179 15.54 -17.83 -15.94
CA THR A 179 15.00 -18.99 -16.65
C THR A 179 14.17 -18.57 -17.86
N TYR A 180 13.33 -17.56 -17.71
CA TYR A 180 12.42 -17.12 -18.77
C TYR A 180 12.98 -15.98 -19.61
N GLY A 181 14.19 -15.51 -19.31
CA GLY A 181 14.89 -14.54 -20.11
C GLY A 181 14.19 -13.19 -20.20
N GLY A 182 14.44 -12.49 -21.33
CA GLY A 182 13.88 -11.18 -21.58
C GLY A 182 12.37 -11.13 -21.67
N ASN A 183 11.70 -12.25 -21.83
CA ASN A 183 10.24 -12.31 -21.99
C ASN A 183 9.50 -11.75 -20.76
N VAL A 184 10.10 -11.85 -19.59
CA VAL A 184 9.50 -11.34 -18.36
C VAL A 184 9.64 -9.82 -18.26
N ASN A 185 10.65 -9.25 -18.90
CA ASN A 185 10.99 -7.82 -18.82
C ASN A 185 10.49 -7.00 -20.00
N GLU A 186 9.96 -7.62 -21.02
CA GLU A 186 9.50 -6.95 -22.23
C GLU A 186 8.02 -6.55 -22.18
N GLY A 187 7.34 -6.92 -21.13
CA GLY A 187 5.93 -6.62 -20.97
C GLY A 187 5.66 -5.21 -20.49
#